data_ac378268ccec90d36cf0c27276bdccbd
#
_entry.id   ac378268ccec90d36cf0c27276bdccbd
#
_cell.length_a   1.000
_cell.length_b   1.000
_cell.length_c   1.000
_cell.angle_alpha   90.00
_cell.angle_beta   90.00
_cell.angle_gamma   90.00
#
_symmetry.space_group_name_H-M   'P 1'
#
loop_
_entity.id
_entity.type
_entity.pdbx_description
1 polymer ?
#
loop_
_entity_poly.entity_id
_entity_poly.type
_entity_poly.pdbx_seq_one_letter_code
_entity_poly.pdbx_strand_id
1 'polypeptide(L)'
;MSNRDPLELPANLPVPVDDGACDHLRGMRLASVPLLSTAGRTVDLSTLRGRSVVYCYPRTGRPDQEVPKGWDEIPGARGCTPQACAFRDHYAELEALGARVFGVSTQTPEYQREAATRLHLPFDLLSDEDLAFVRALRLPTFEFEWTFGAERRTLVKRLTLVLRNGRIEHVFYPVFPPDKNAEQVRVWLAEQTA
;
A
#
# COMPACT_ATOMS: atom_id res chain seq x y z
N MET A 1 -18.27 -8.63 22.45
CA MET A 1 -17.65 -7.69 21.47
C MET A 1 -16.25 -8.20 21.25
N SER A 2 -15.98 -8.82 20.12
CA SER A 2 -14.64 -9.36 19.81
C SER A 2 -13.75 -8.19 19.40
N ASN A 3 -12.93 -7.71 20.33
CA ASN A 3 -11.85 -6.76 20.02
C ASN A 3 -10.79 -7.55 19.26
N ARG A 4 -10.97 -7.68 17.93
CA ARG A 4 -9.99 -8.38 17.08
C ARG A 4 -8.78 -7.48 16.97
N ASP A 5 -7.62 -8.00 17.37
CA ASP A 5 -6.35 -7.33 17.22
C ASP A 5 -6.18 -6.90 15.73
N PRO A 6 -5.97 -5.61 15.42
CA PRO A 6 -5.75 -5.15 14.06
C PRO A 6 -4.48 -5.74 13.41
N LEU A 7 -3.59 -6.35 14.20
CA LEU A 7 -2.40 -7.06 13.74
C LEU A 7 -2.68 -8.51 13.33
N GLU A 8 -3.78 -9.10 13.79
CA GLU A 8 -4.13 -10.47 13.44
C GLU A 8 -4.91 -10.55 12.12
N LEU A 9 -4.45 -11.45 11.24
CA LEU A 9 -5.16 -11.78 10.01
C LEU A 9 -6.11 -12.96 10.28
N PRO A 10 -7.43 -12.84 10.01
CA PRO A 10 -8.35 -13.96 10.08
C PRO A 10 -7.89 -15.10 9.16
N ALA A 11 -8.02 -16.35 9.62
CA ALA A 11 -7.55 -17.53 8.90
C ALA A 11 -8.30 -17.79 7.56
N ASN A 12 -9.54 -17.30 7.43
CA ASN A 12 -10.43 -17.59 6.30
C ASN A 12 -10.67 -16.38 5.41
N LEU A 13 -9.67 -15.53 5.22
CA LEU A 13 -9.79 -14.40 4.29
C LEU A 13 -9.84 -14.90 2.84
N PRO A 14 -10.70 -14.33 1.98
CA PRO A 14 -10.73 -14.67 0.57
C PRO A 14 -9.42 -14.28 -0.09
N VAL A 15 -8.83 -15.22 -0.83
CA VAL A 15 -7.57 -15.00 -1.55
C VAL A 15 -7.87 -14.24 -2.84
N PRO A 16 -7.22 -13.08 -3.08
CA PRO A 16 -7.39 -12.38 -4.35
C PRO A 16 -6.78 -13.19 -5.50
N VAL A 17 -7.43 -13.10 -6.67
CA VAL A 17 -6.95 -13.75 -7.90
C VAL A 17 -6.31 -12.69 -8.79
N ASP A 18 -5.23 -13.07 -9.48
CA ASP A 18 -4.64 -12.22 -10.52
C ASP A 18 -5.61 -12.14 -11.70
N ASP A 19 -6.12 -10.95 -11.94
CA ASP A 19 -7.08 -10.64 -13.00
C ASP A 19 -6.40 -9.91 -14.20
N GLY A 20 -5.06 -9.86 -14.23
CA GLY A 20 -4.29 -9.17 -15.26
C GLY A 20 -4.36 -7.64 -15.19
N ALA A 21 -5.02 -7.08 -14.18
CA ALA A 21 -5.24 -5.62 -14.08
C ALA A 21 -3.94 -4.80 -13.97
N CYS A 22 -2.82 -5.44 -13.62
CA CYS A 22 -1.52 -4.79 -13.47
C CYS A 22 -0.51 -5.13 -14.58
N ASP A 23 -0.86 -5.91 -15.61
CA ASP A 23 0.06 -6.37 -16.66
C ASP A 23 0.72 -5.23 -17.44
N HIS A 24 -0.01 -4.12 -17.59
CA HIS A 24 0.46 -2.94 -18.33
C HIS A 24 1.49 -2.10 -17.57
N LEU A 25 1.68 -2.34 -16.27
CA LEU A 25 2.48 -1.47 -15.40
C LEU A 25 3.99 -1.67 -15.58
N ARG A 26 4.45 -2.92 -15.77
CA ARG A 26 5.88 -3.22 -15.85
C ARG A 26 6.54 -2.47 -17.01
N GLY A 27 7.61 -1.75 -16.72
CA GLY A 27 8.32 -0.92 -17.69
C GLY A 27 7.71 0.47 -17.91
N MET A 28 6.54 0.77 -17.34
CA MET A 28 5.91 2.09 -17.45
C MET A 28 6.76 3.15 -16.74
N ARG A 29 6.93 4.31 -17.38
CA ARG A 29 7.46 5.50 -16.73
C ARG A 29 6.31 6.22 -16.01
N LEU A 30 6.54 6.58 -14.77
CA LEU A 30 5.54 7.33 -14.00
C LEU A 30 5.30 8.71 -14.60
N ALA A 31 4.03 9.10 -14.67
CA ALA A 31 3.65 10.50 -14.84
C ALA A 31 3.98 11.27 -13.55
N SER A 32 4.20 12.58 -13.67
CA SER A 32 4.37 13.45 -12.51
C SER A 32 3.03 13.60 -11.78
N VAL A 33 2.96 13.08 -10.56
CA VAL A 33 1.81 13.19 -9.66
C VAL A 33 2.34 13.53 -8.28
N PRO A 34 2.23 14.81 -7.85
CA PRO A 34 2.63 15.22 -6.52
C PRO A 34 1.64 14.70 -5.47
N LEU A 35 2.14 13.94 -4.49
CA LEU A 35 1.36 13.37 -3.40
C LEU A 35 1.79 13.98 -2.07
N LEU A 36 0.84 14.35 -1.21
CA LEU A 36 1.16 14.86 0.13
C LEU A 36 1.54 13.71 1.05
N SER A 37 2.68 13.83 1.72
CA SER A 37 3.20 12.82 2.63
C SER A 37 2.82 13.07 4.09
N THR A 38 2.94 12.04 4.91
CA THR A 38 2.75 12.12 6.36
C THR A 38 3.76 13.03 7.06
N ALA A 39 4.90 13.31 6.44
CA ALA A 39 5.87 14.31 6.90
C ALA A 39 5.50 15.76 6.51
N GLY A 40 4.35 15.97 5.85
CA GLY A 40 3.87 17.30 5.45
C GLY A 40 4.58 17.88 4.22
N ARG A 41 5.34 17.08 3.49
CA ARG A 41 6.00 17.47 2.23
C ARG A 41 5.32 16.81 1.04
N THR A 42 5.43 17.43 -0.12
CA THR A 42 5.01 16.84 -1.38
C THR A 42 6.09 15.91 -1.93
N VAL A 43 5.71 14.71 -2.33
CA VAL A 43 6.57 13.71 -2.96
C VAL A 43 6.05 13.39 -4.35
N ASP A 44 6.91 13.50 -5.35
CA ASP A 44 6.63 13.03 -6.72
C ASP A 44 7.51 11.82 -7.01
N LEU A 45 6.90 10.65 -7.05
CA LEU A 45 7.57 9.38 -7.25
C LEU A 45 8.27 9.28 -8.61
N SER A 46 7.82 10.05 -9.63
CA SER A 46 8.41 10.06 -10.97
C SER A 46 9.81 10.68 -11.01
N THR A 47 10.12 11.56 -10.05
CA THR A 47 11.39 12.30 -9.99
C THR A 47 12.45 11.61 -9.13
N LEU A 48 12.07 10.58 -8.39
CA LEU A 48 12.96 9.92 -7.45
C LEU A 48 14.07 9.15 -8.19
N ARG A 49 15.29 9.32 -7.72
CA ARG A 49 16.47 8.58 -8.20
C ARG A 49 16.70 7.33 -7.35
N GLY A 50 17.31 6.31 -7.95
CA GLY A 50 17.53 5.02 -7.29
C GLY A 50 16.27 4.17 -7.25
N ARG A 51 16.26 3.18 -6.37
CA ARG A 51 15.10 2.29 -6.17
C ARG A 51 14.13 2.83 -5.12
N SER A 52 12.86 2.62 -5.36
CA SER A 52 11.79 2.89 -4.40
C SER A 52 10.78 1.76 -4.42
N VAL A 53 10.36 1.32 -3.26
CA VAL A 53 9.27 0.37 -3.05
C VAL A 53 8.03 1.16 -2.68
N VAL A 54 6.95 0.99 -3.43
CA VAL A 54 5.69 1.70 -3.23
C VAL A 54 4.59 0.65 -3.03
N TYR A 55 4.20 0.40 -1.78
CA TYR A 55 3.08 -0.49 -1.53
C TYR A 55 1.77 0.30 -1.50
N CYS A 56 0.85 -0.07 -2.39
CA CYS A 56 -0.50 0.46 -2.45
C CYS A 56 -1.42 -0.41 -1.59
N TYR A 57 -2.24 0.22 -0.76
CA TYR A 57 -3.12 -0.48 0.16
C TYR A 57 -4.49 0.22 0.26
N PRO A 58 -5.58 -0.53 0.45
CA PRO A 58 -6.92 0.07 0.48
C PRO A 58 -7.09 1.04 1.65
N ARG A 59 -6.88 0.56 2.89
CA ARG A 59 -7.08 1.38 4.09
C ARG A 59 -6.51 0.72 5.35
N THR A 60 -5.78 1.48 6.16
CA THR A 60 -5.50 1.13 7.55
C THR A 60 -6.74 1.37 8.41
N GLY A 61 -7.01 0.49 9.37
CA GLY A 61 -8.01 0.70 10.40
C GLY A 61 -7.45 1.46 11.61
N ARG A 62 -8.34 1.95 12.46
CA ARG A 62 -8.01 2.50 13.78
C ARG A 62 -8.45 1.53 14.87
N PRO A 63 -7.73 1.43 16.01
CA PRO A 63 -8.09 0.51 17.10
C PRO A 63 -9.43 0.83 17.76
N ASP A 64 -9.83 2.11 17.71
CA ASP A 64 -11.08 2.64 18.25
C ASP A 64 -12.27 2.53 17.29
N GLN A 65 -12.06 1.97 16.10
CA GLN A 65 -13.08 1.79 15.07
C GLN A 65 -13.30 0.31 14.78
N GLU A 66 -14.55 -0.08 14.70
CA GLU A 66 -14.90 -1.43 14.24
C GLU A 66 -14.54 -1.63 12.78
N VAL A 67 -14.17 -2.88 12.44
CA VAL A 67 -14.00 -3.26 11.04
C VAL A 67 -15.36 -3.14 10.34
N PRO A 68 -15.45 -2.42 9.21
CA PRO A 68 -16.71 -2.26 8.52
C PRO A 68 -17.32 -3.61 8.12
N LYS A 69 -18.66 -3.71 8.19
CA LYS A 69 -19.35 -4.92 7.77
C LYS A 69 -19.05 -5.22 6.29
N GLY A 70 -18.72 -6.47 5.99
CA GLY A 70 -18.37 -6.90 4.64
C GLY A 70 -16.91 -6.66 4.23
N TRP A 71 -16.11 -5.97 5.07
CA TRP A 71 -14.70 -5.71 4.74
C TRP A 71 -13.85 -6.97 4.60
N ASP A 72 -14.05 -7.94 5.47
CA ASP A 72 -13.31 -9.20 5.47
C ASP A 72 -13.75 -10.14 4.32
N GLU A 73 -14.87 -9.83 3.65
CA GLU A 73 -15.38 -10.57 2.49
C GLU A 73 -14.74 -10.13 1.17
N ILE A 74 -14.05 -8.97 1.16
CA ILE A 74 -13.41 -8.44 -0.05
C ILE A 74 -11.99 -9.02 -0.17
N PRO A 75 -11.69 -9.76 -1.27
CA PRO A 75 -10.37 -10.33 -1.47
C PRO A 75 -9.26 -9.28 -1.43
N GLY A 76 -8.28 -9.47 -0.55
CA GLY A 76 -7.13 -8.57 -0.41
C GLY A 76 -7.39 -7.24 0.33
N ALA A 77 -8.62 -6.95 0.80
CA ALA A 77 -8.89 -5.70 1.53
C ALA A 77 -8.29 -5.71 2.95
N ARG A 78 -8.43 -6.82 3.68
CA ARG A 78 -7.92 -6.96 5.05
C ARG A 78 -6.39 -7.00 5.07
N GLY A 79 -5.77 -6.47 6.16
CA GLY A 79 -4.36 -6.65 6.46
C GLY A 79 -3.46 -5.47 6.11
N CYS A 80 -3.98 -4.24 5.97
CA CYS A 80 -3.15 -3.06 5.71
C CYS A 80 -2.20 -2.74 6.88
N THR A 81 -2.67 -2.90 8.14
CA THR A 81 -1.83 -2.72 9.32
C THR A 81 -0.72 -3.78 9.41
N PRO A 82 -0.99 -5.09 9.30
CA PRO A 82 0.08 -6.10 9.21
C PRO A 82 1.06 -5.86 8.08
N GLN A 83 0.62 -5.43 6.90
CA GLN A 83 1.51 -5.09 5.79
C GLN A 83 2.43 -3.91 6.13
N ALA A 84 1.88 -2.83 6.68
CA ALA A 84 2.66 -1.66 7.09
C ALA A 84 3.71 -2.03 8.16
N CYS A 85 3.32 -2.85 9.16
CA CYS A 85 4.23 -3.37 10.18
C CYS A 85 5.34 -4.25 9.57
N ALA A 86 5.02 -5.12 8.62
CA ALA A 86 6.01 -5.93 7.93
C ALA A 86 7.04 -5.06 7.18
N PHE A 87 6.61 -4.01 6.49
CA PHE A 87 7.53 -3.05 5.86
C PHE A 87 8.36 -2.27 6.87
N ARG A 88 7.80 -1.91 8.03
CA ARG A 88 8.56 -1.30 9.14
C ARG A 88 9.64 -2.24 9.65
N ASP A 89 9.28 -3.49 9.91
CA ASP A 89 10.17 -4.47 10.52
C ASP A 89 11.32 -4.86 9.57
N HIS A 90 11.10 -4.85 8.26
CA HIS A 90 12.12 -5.08 7.21
C HIS A 90 12.77 -3.79 6.67
N TYR A 91 12.45 -2.61 7.24
CA TYR A 91 12.87 -1.32 6.67
C TYR A 91 14.39 -1.19 6.52
N ALA A 92 15.15 -1.53 7.58
CA ALA A 92 16.61 -1.44 7.56
C ALA A 92 17.24 -2.37 6.49
N GLU A 93 16.67 -3.55 6.28
CA GLU A 93 17.15 -4.49 5.25
C GLU A 93 16.85 -3.95 3.83
N LEU A 94 15.66 -3.37 3.62
CA LEU A 94 15.27 -2.77 2.35
C LEU A 94 16.14 -1.55 2.02
N GLU A 95 16.44 -0.71 3.03
CA GLU A 95 17.33 0.43 2.90
C GLU A 95 18.77 0.00 2.59
N ALA A 96 19.26 -1.06 3.22
CA ALA A 96 20.57 -1.64 2.93
C ALA A 96 20.67 -2.19 1.49
N LEU A 97 19.54 -2.62 0.89
CA LEU A 97 19.44 -2.98 -0.53
C LEU A 97 19.24 -1.77 -1.46
N GLY A 98 19.38 -0.55 -0.94
CA GLY A 98 19.30 0.70 -1.68
C GLY A 98 17.88 1.13 -2.06
N ALA A 99 16.85 0.60 -1.41
CA ALA A 99 15.45 0.91 -1.69
C ALA A 99 14.83 1.80 -0.62
N ARG A 100 14.20 2.91 -1.04
CA ARG A 100 13.32 3.71 -0.18
C ARG A 100 11.93 3.12 -0.17
N VAL A 101 11.22 3.19 0.96
CA VAL A 101 9.87 2.66 1.11
C VAL A 101 8.85 3.79 1.21
N PHE A 102 7.71 3.62 0.54
CA PHE A 102 6.54 4.49 0.64
C PHE A 102 5.27 3.63 0.66
N GLY A 103 4.27 4.06 1.44
CA GLY A 103 2.92 3.52 1.33
C GLY A 103 2.03 4.51 0.59
N VAL A 104 1.14 4.04 -0.29
CA VAL A 104 0.15 4.88 -0.99
C VAL A 104 -1.25 4.37 -0.73
N SER A 105 -2.17 5.27 -0.40
CA SER A 105 -3.58 4.95 -0.20
C SER A 105 -4.44 6.17 -0.54
N THR A 106 -5.72 5.92 -0.79
CA THR A 106 -6.73 6.98 -1.01
C THR A 106 -7.26 7.59 0.30
N GLN A 107 -6.63 7.31 1.43
CA GLN A 107 -6.90 7.95 2.73
C GLN A 107 -6.32 9.35 2.78
N THR A 108 -6.97 10.25 3.55
CA THR A 108 -6.47 11.62 3.75
C THR A 108 -5.10 11.63 4.46
N PRO A 109 -4.30 12.70 4.28
CA PRO A 109 -3.00 12.81 4.93
C PRO A 109 -3.07 12.73 6.46
N GLU A 110 -4.14 13.29 7.07
CA GLU A 110 -4.35 13.27 8.53
C GLU A 110 -4.60 11.84 9.02
N TYR A 111 -5.41 11.08 8.28
CA TYR A 111 -5.69 9.68 8.62
C TYR A 111 -4.43 8.82 8.53
N GLN A 112 -3.64 9.02 7.49
CA GLN A 112 -2.36 8.31 7.31
C GLN A 112 -1.32 8.72 8.36
N ARG A 113 -1.29 9.99 8.79
CA ARG A 113 -0.37 10.48 9.83
C ARG A 113 -0.65 9.81 11.18
N GLU A 114 -1.92 9.64 11.55
CA GLU A 114 -2.31 8.88 12.74
C GLU A 114 -1.74 7.45 12.66
N ALA A 115 -1.97 6.74 11.55
CA ALA A 115 -1.49 5.37 11.37
C ALA A 115 0.05 5.30 11.41
N ALA A 116 0.75 6.21 10.71
CA ALA A 116 2.20 6.25 10.70
C ALA A 116 2.80 6.48 12.09
N THR A 117 2.20 7.39 12.87
CA THR A 117 2.62 7.69 14.25
C THR A 117 2.38 6.50 15.17
N ARG A 118 1.17 5.95 15.17
CA ARG A 118 0.78 4.81 16.02
C ARG A 118 1.59 3.55 15.74
N LEU A 119 1.90 3.29 14.47
CA LEU A 119 2.64 2.11 14.04
C LEU A 119 4.16 2.34 14.03
N HIS A 120 4.62 3.54 14.39
CA HIS A 120 6.05 3.92 14.37
C HIS A 120 6.73 3.64 13.02
N LEU A 121 6.06 4.04 11.91
CA LEU A 121 6.61 3.80 10.58
C LEU A 121 7.83 4.71 10.32
N PRO A 122 9.00 4.16 9.91
CA PRO A 122 10.20 4.94 9.64
C PRO A 122 10.19 5.57 8.23
N PHE A 123 9.10 5.43 7.48
CA PHE A 123 8.93 5.91 6.11
C PHE A 123 7.60 6.65 5.95
N ASP A 124 7.50 7.44 4.89
CA ASP A 124 6.31 8.24 4.61
C ASP A 124 5.18 7.41 4.00
N LEU A 125 3.95 7.70 4.42
CA LEU A 125 2.75 7.36 3.67
C LEU A 125 2.35 8.56 2.81
N LEU A 126 1.89 8.29 1.60
CA LEU A 126 1.49 9.27 0.59
C LEU A 126 -0.01 9.19 0.36
N SER A 127 -0.68 10.33 0.41
CA SER A 127 -2.12 10.42 0.18
C SER A 127 -2.43 10.62 -1.30
N ASP A 128 -3.26 9.74 -1.84
CA ASP A 128 -3.89 9.85 -3.16
C ASP A 128 -5.42 10.00 -3.00
N GLU A 129 -5.85 10.88 -2.09
CA GLU A 129 -7.28 11.07 -1.80
C GLU A 129 -8.10 11.50 -3.01
N ASP A 130 -7.47 12.19 -3.95
CA ASP A 130 -8.07 12.63 -5.23
C ASP A 130 -7.96 11.57 -6.34
N LEU A 131 -7.42 10.37 -6.07
CA LEU A 131 -7.22 9.30 -7.04
C LEU A 131 -6.33 9.71 -8.25
N ALA A 132 -5.49 10.71 -8.11
CA ALA A 132 -4.66 11.22 -9.20
C ALA A 132 -3.61 10.19 -9.65
N PHE A 133 -2.92 9.56 -8.68
CA PHE A 133 -1.94 8.51 -8.92
C PHE A 133 -2.61 7.23 -9.45
N VAL A 134 -3.71 6.82 -8.82
CA VAL A 134 -4.53 5.68 -9.25
C VAL A 134 -4.94 5.85 -10.71
N ARG A 135 -5.48 7.01 -11.10
CA ARG A 135 -5.89 7.28 -12.49
C ARG A 135 -4.72 7.35 -13.46
N ALA A 136 -3.63 8.02 -13.08
CA ALA A 136 -2.46 8.16 -13.95
C ALA A 136 -1.83 6.82 -14.32
N LEU A 137 -1.83 5.87 -13.40
CA LEU A 137 -1.30 4.53 -13.60
C LEU A 137 -2.37 3.50 -13.97
N ARG A 138 -3.64 3.87 -13.97
CA ARG A 138 -4.78 2.94 -14.16
C ARG A 138 -4.69 1.75 -13.20
N LEU A 139 -4.43 2.05 -11.92
CA LEU A 139 -4.35 1.02 -10.87
C LEU A 139 -5.72 0.40 -10.62
N PRO A 140 -5.79 -0.90 -10.31
CA PRO A 140 -7.05 -1.57 -10.01
C PRO A 140 -7.65 -1.02 -8.71
N THR A 141 -8.96 -0.82 -8.74
CA THR A 141 -9.74 -0.30 -7.61
C THR A 141 -10.95 -1.16 -7.33
N PHE A 142 -11.57 -0.89 -6.19
CA PHE A 142 -12.91 -1.39 -5.86
C PHE A 142 -13.70 -0.33 -5.10
N GLU A 143 -15.02 -0.41 -5.18
CA GLU A 143 -15.92 0.46 -4.44
C GLU A 143 -16.30 -0.16 -3.11
N PHE A 144 -16.34 0.65 -2.05
CA PHE A 144 -16.80 0.22 -0.74
C PHE A 144 -17.76 1.25 -0.13
N GLU A 145 -18.90 0.75 0.36
CA GLU A 145 -19.90 1.59 1.04
C GLU A 145 -19.68 1.53 2.55
N TRP A 146 -19.42 2.69 3.14
CA TRP A 146 -19.26 2.81 4.59
C TRP A 146 -20.61 2.76 5.29
N THR A 147 -20.80 1.78 6.18
CA THR A 147 -22.08 1.55 6.89
C THR A 147 -22.52 2.71 7.78
N PHE A 148 -21.62 3.62 8.13
CA PHE A 148 -21.92 4.80 8.93
C PHE A 148 -21.91 6.07 8.07
N GLY A 149 -22.93 6.22 7.18
CA GLY A 149 -23.10 7.47 6.47
C GLY A 149 -23.31 7.41 4.97
N ALA A 150 -23.61 6.25 4.39
CA ALA A 150 -23.88 6.09 2.94
C ALA A 150 -22.78 6.67 2.00
N GLU A 151 -21.56 6.83 2.49
CA GLU A 151 -20.45 7.35 1.69
C GLU A 151 -19.77 6.19 0.94
N ARG A 152 -19.90 6.21 -0.36
CA ARG A 152 -19.21 5.31 -1.26
C ARG A 152 -17.81 5.83 -1.55
N ARG A 153 -16.78 5.00 -1.39
CA ARG A 153 -15.39 5.37 -1.65
C ARG A 153 -14.73 4.40 -2.60
N THR A 154 -13.99 4.95 -3.54
CA THR A 154 -13.08 4.20 -4.39
C THR A 154 -11.78 3.94 -3.65
N LEU A 155 -11.41 2.67 -3.52
CA LEU A 155 -10.20 2.23 -2.84
C LEU A 155 -9.28 1.49 -3.82
N VAL A 156 -7.98 1.72 -3.71
CA VAL A 156 -7.00 1.00 -4.51
C VAL A 156 -6.90 -0.46 -4.04
N LYS A 157 -6.86 -1.42 -4.97
CA LYS A 157 -6.52 -2.81 -4.66
C LYS A 157 -5.07 -2.91 -4.20
N ARG A 158 -4.77 -3.88 -3.35
CA ARG A 158 -3.44 -4.10 -2.81
C ARG A 158 -2.47 -4.58 -3.88
N LEU A 159 -1.39 -3.83 -4.06
CA LEU A 159 -0.27 -4.17 -4.94
C LEU A 159 1.02 -3.48 -4.44
N THR A 160 2.17 -3.93 -4.91
CA THR A 160 3.43 -3.26 -4.61
C THR A 160 4.23 -3.05 -5.89
N LEU A 161 4.69 -1.82 -6.10
CA LEU A 161 5.54 -1.41 -7.20
C LEU A 161 6.98 -1.29 -6.73
N VAL A 162 7.91 -1.84 -7.48
CA VAL A 162 9.32 -1.50 -7.36
C VAL A 162 9.67 -0.54 -8.49
N LEU A 163 10.12 0.64 -8.12
CA LEU A 163 10.49 1.69 -9.06
C LEU A 163 12.02 1.81 -9.16
N ARG A 164 12.52 2.15 -10.33
CA ARG A 164 13.89 2.57 -10.55
C ARG A 164 13.94 3.82 -11.41
N ASN A 165 14.42 4.92 -10.85
CA ASN A 165 14.52 6.21 -11.54
C ASN A 165 13.19 6.66 -12.20
N GLY A 166 12.07 6.56 -11.46
CA GLY A 166 10.73 6.93 -11.95
C GLY A 166 10.12 5.97 -12.99
N ARG A 167 10.64 4.74 -13.11
CA ARG A 167 10.10 3.68 -13.98
C ARG A 167 9.76 2.46 -13.15
N ILE A 168 8.65 1.79 -13.44
CA ILE A 168 8.23 0.55 -12.77
C ILE A 168 9.13 -0.60 -13.26
N GLU A 169 9.96 -1.12 -12.34
CA GLU A 169 10.87 -2.24 -12.59
C GLU A 169 10.16 -3.58 -12.37
N HIS A 170 9.34 -3.65 -11.31
CA HIS A 170 8.58 -4.86 -10.95
C HIS A 170 7.24 -4.52 -10.29
N VAL A 171 6.30 -5.46 -10.36
CA VAL A 171 4.96 -5.36 -9.78
C VAL A 171 4.64 -6.66 -9.04
N PHE A 172 4.25 -6.54 -7.77
CA PHE A 172 3.63 -7.61 -7.01
C PHE A 172 2.13 -7.40 -7.02
N TYR A 173 1.40 -8.27 -7.71
CA TYR A 173 -0.06 -8.24 -7.80
C TYR A 173 -0.60 -9.64 -8.13
N PRO A 174 -1.66 -10.09 -7.46
CA PRO A 174 -2.16 -9.53 -6.21
C PRO A 174 -1.21 -9.79 -5.04
N VAL A 175 -1.29 -8.97 -3.98
CA VAL A 175 -0.49 -9.18 -2.76
C VAL A 175 -1.31 -9.95 -1.73
N PHE A 176 -0.90 -11.17 -1.42
CA PHE A 176 -1.48 -12.02 -0.38
C PHE A 176 -0.51 -13.14 0.05
N PRO A 177 -0.36 -13.47 1.34
CA PRO A 177 -0.86 -12.70 2.48
C PRO A 177 -0.13 -11.34 2.61
N PRO A 178 -0.81 -10.29 3.11
CA PRO A 178 -0.25 -8.94 3.12
C PRO A 178 0.97 -8.76 4.05
N ASP A 179 1.04 -9.50 5.16
CA ASP A 179 2.16 -9.51 6.11
C ASP A 179 3.45 -10.12 5.54
N LYS A 180 3.36 -10.89 4.44
CA LYS A 180 4.52 -11.49 3.76
C LYS A 180 5.08 -10.63 2.63
N ASN A 181 4.40 -9.55 2.29
CA ASN A 181 4.77 -8.75 1.13
C ASN A 181 6.14 -8.08 1.26
N ALA A 182 6.49 -7.54 2.43
CA ALA A 182 7.80 -6.90 2.64
C ALA A 182 8.96 -7.91 2.47
N GLU A 183 8.79 -9.13 2.98
CA GLU A 183 9.78 -10.21 2.79
C GLU A 183 9.91 -10.59 1.31
N GLN A 184 8.80 -10.75 0.58
CA GLN A 184 8.82 -11.04 -0.86
C GLN A 184 9.57 -9.96 -1.64
N VAL A 185 9.33 -8.69 -1.33
CA VAL A 185 10.03 -7.55 -1.95
C VAL A 185 11.52 -7.58 -1.62
N ARG A 186 11.88 -7.84 -0.36
CA ARG A 186 13.27 -7.94 0.09
C ARG A 186 14.04 -9.04 -0.66
N VAL A 187 13.43 -10.22 -0.77
CA VAL A 187 14.03 -11.36 -1.50
C VAL A 187 14.26 -10.97 -2.96
N TRP A 188 13.23 -10.43 -3.61
CA TRP A 188 13.35 -10.00 -5.00
C TRP A 188 14.47 -8.96 -5.20
N LEU A 189 14.55 -7.93 -4.32
CA LEU A 189 15.59 -6.90 -4.39
C LEU A 189 17.01 -7.48 -4.23
N ALA A 190 17.18 -8.45 -3.33
CA ALA A 190 18.46 -9.12 -3.13
C ALA A 190 18.93 -9.88 -4.38
N GLU A 191 18.01 -10.54 -5.08
CA GLU A 191 18.29 -11.22 -6.35
C GLU A 191 18.70 -10.27 -7.48
N GLN A 192 18.22 -9.01 -7.45
CA GLN A 192 18.58 -8.00 -8.45
C GLN A 192 19.92 -7.30 -8.16
N THR A 193 20.55 -7.60 -7.04
CA THR A 193 21.80 -6.94 -6.59
C THR A 193 22.99 -7.90 -6.64
N ALA A 194 22.72 -9.20 -6.78
CA ALA A 194 23.71 -10.27 -6.97
C ALA A 194 24.16 -10.33 -8.43
#